data_c25474174891708bfe742dbf68b9473d
#
_entry.id   c25474174891708bfe742dbf68b9473d
#
_cell.length_a   1.000
_cell.length_b   1.000
_cell.length_c   1.000
_cell.angle_alpha   90.00
_cell.angle_beta   90.00
_cell.angle_gamma   90.00
#
_symmetry.space_group_name_H-M   'P 1'
#
loop_
_entity.id
_entity.type
_entity.pdbx_description
1 polymer ?
#
loop_
_entity_poly.entity_id
_entity_poly.type
_entity_poly.pdbx_seq_one_letter_code
_entity_poly.pdbx_strand_id
1 'polypeptide(L)'
;MKYNDMTEKQKEKLIKKMYCSQKKSFAEIAKYTGTYPNRVRRDAVSLGIQIRTRSDAAKAALESGRAKHPTKGLKRSDETKLKISESQGKVWDSLSKDERILRSEIGKRSWNSKSDSEKREIIQKGSDAIRNASRIGSKLERYLLSELTDLGYNVQFHREHLLKNQRLEIDLYVVDTMTAIEVDGPSHFEPVWGEENLERNKRSDRQKTGLIISQGMVLIRVKQDKRTSQRYFRKILERVIKELEEIKLNFPKEDQRYIEI
;
A
#
# COMPACT_ATOMS: atom_id res chain seq x y z
N MET A 1 32.65 4.96 -43.38
CA MET A 1 31.78 5.26 -44.52
C MET A 1 30.72 6.27 -44.05
N LYS A 2 30.65 7.44 -44.68
CA LYS A 2 29.64 8.46 -44.27
C LYS A 2 28.28 8.03 -44.71
N TYR A 3 27.22 8.33 -43.94
CA TYR A 3 25.84 7.93 -44.21
C TYR A 3 25.34 8.33 -45.61
N ASN A 4 25.85 9.46 -46.09
CA ASN A 4 25.47 9.99 -47.40
C ASN A 4 25.98 9.15 -48.57
N ASP A 5 27.11 8.45 -48.36
CA ASP A 5 27.79 7.65 -49.39
C ASP A 5 27.26 6.20 -49.44
N MET A 6 26.27 5.85 -48.56
CA MET A 6 25.68 4.52 -48.48
C MET A 6 24.59 4.34 -49.53
N THR A 7 24.59 3.18 -50.19
CA THR A 7 23.47 2.74 -51.03
C THR A 7 22.22 2.46 -50.18
N GLU A 8 21.03 2.44 -50.79
CA GLU A 8 19.79 2.12 -50.08
C GLU A 8 19.82 0.78 -49.35
N LYS A 9 20.37 -0.25 -49.96
CA LYS A 9 20.55 -1.57 -49.33
C LYS A 9 21.48 -1.51 -48.11
N GLN A 10 22.48 -0.70 -48.15
CA GLN A 10 23.40 -0.51 -47.01
C GLN A 10 22.71 0.25 -45.86
N LYS A 11 21.96 1.29 -46.19
CA LYS A 11 21.14 2.04 -45.21
C LYS A 11 20.07 1.14 -44.55
N GLU A 12 19.38 0.34 -45.34
CA GLU A 12 18.39 -0.61 -44.85
C GLU A 12 19.01 -1.60 -43.86
N LYS A 13 20.13 -2.24 -44.24
CA LYS A 13 20.84 -3.20 -43.39
C LYS A 13 21.29 -2.56 -42.09
N LEU A 14 21.84 -1.34 -42.16
CA LEU A 14 22.29 -0.59 -41.01
C LEU A 14 21.15 -0.24 -40.06
N ILE A 15 20.07 0.32 -40.62
CA ILE A 15 18.88 0.73 -39.81
C ILE A 15 18.23 -0.51 -39.17
N LYS A 16 18.01 -1.58 -39.91
CA LYS A 16 17.47 -2.84 -39.35
C LYS A 16 18.33 -3.37 -38.21
N LYS A 17 19.66 -3.41 -38.39
CA LYS A 17 20.58 -3.86 -37.35
C LYS A 17 20.53 -2.97 -36.10
N MET A 18 20.64 -1.65 -36.25
CA MET A 18 20.77 -0.74 -35.12
C MET A 18 19.42 -0.41 -34.49
N TYR A 19 18.41 -0.14 -35.31
CA TYR A 19 17.08 0.26 -34.82
C TYR A 19 16.26 -0.95 -34.36
N CYS A 20 16.11 -1.98 -35.20
CA CYS A 20 15.24 -3.12 -34.86
C CYS A 20 15.92 -4.08 -33.86
N SER A 21 17.16 -4.53 -34.16
CA SER A 21 17.84 -5.56 -33.35
C SER A 21 18.47 -4.97 -32.09
N GLN A 22 19.24 -3.87 -32.21
CA GLN A 22 19.94 -3.25 -31.06
C GLN A 22 19.11 -2.24 -30.28
N LYS A 23 17.85 -2.01 -30.67
CA LYS A 23 16.92 -1.05 -30.06
C LYS A 23 17.45 0.38 -29.92
N LYS A 24 18.44 0.78 -30.72
CA LYS A 24 18.96 2.14 -30.73
C LYS A 24 17.96 3.16 -31.23
N SER A 25 18.12 4.41 -30.84
CA SER A 25 17.31 5.53 -31.34
C SER A 25 17.83 6.07 -32.65
N PHE A 26 17.01 6.78 -33.40
CA PHE A 26 17.49 7.49 -34.61
C PHE A 26 18.60 8.51 -34.33
N ALA A 27 18.57 9.13 -33.16
CA ALA A 27 19.63 10.03 -32.71
C ALA A 27 20.97 9.31 -32.51
N GLU A 28 20.99 8.12 -31.92
CA GLU A 28 22.18 7.31 -31.75
C GLU A 28 22.73 6.81 -33.10
N ILE A 29 21.84 6.41 -34.03
CA ILE A 29 22.23 6.00 -35.39
C ILE A 29 22.80 7.19 -36.13
N ALA A 30 22.19 8.36 -36.05
CA ALA A 30 22.64 9.59 -36.66
C ALA A 30 24.03 10.00 -36.13
N LYS A 31 24.22 9.91 -34.79
CA LYS A 31 25.54 10.19 -34.18
C LYS A 31 26.61 9.21 -34.66
N TYR A 32 26.30 7.93 -34.77
CA TYR A 32 27.21 6.89 -35.23
C TYR A 32 27.65 7.09 -36.70
N THR A 33 26.72 7.59 -37.51
CA THR A 33 26.91 7.71 -38.98
C THR A 33 27.26 9.13 -39.46
N GLY A 34 27.32 10.10 -38.54
CA GLY A 34 27.63 11.50 -38.87
C GLY A 34 26.52 12.19 -39.67
N THR A 35 25.22 11.86 -39.42
CA THR A 35 24.06 12.45 -40.10
C THR A 35 23.06 13.03 -39.11
N TYR A 36 21.86 13.41 -39.57
CA TYR A 36 20.78 13.96 -38.73
C TYR A 36 19.69 12.92 -38.41
N PRO A 37 19.16 12.91 -37.21
CA PRO A 37 18.12 11.95 -36.80
C PRO A 37 16.92 11.91 -37.73
N ASN A 38 16.45 13.07 -38.16
CA ASN A 38 15.30 13.18 -39.07
C ASN A 38 15.54 12.57 -40.45
N ARG A 39 16.83 12.57 -40.91
CA ARG A 39 17.20 11.93 -42.17
C ARG A 39 17.13 10.41 -42.03
N VAL A 40 17.73 9.85 -40.97
CA VAL A 40 17.65 8.41 -40.69
C VAL A 40 16.20 7.95 -40.56
N ARG A 41 15.35 8.77 -39.91
CA ARG A 41 13.92 8.47 -39.79
C ARG A 41 13.18 8.47 -41.12
N ARG A 42 13.44 9.46 -41.97
CA ARG A 42 12.83 9.51 -43.32
C ARG A 42 13.24 8.31 -44.18
N ASP A 43 14.56 8.01 -44.15
CA ASP A 43 15.06 6.85 -44.89
C ASP A 43 14.48 5.53 -44.36
N ALA A 44 14.30 5.40 -43.04
CA ALA A 44 13.62 4.23 -42.43
C ALA A 44 12.19 4.10 -42.92
N VAL A 45 11.45 5.21 -43.02
CA VAL A 45 10.07 5.22 -43.54
C VAL A 45 10.03 4.83 -45.00
N SER A 46 10.90 5.44 -45.85
CA SER A 46 10.96 5.15 -47.28
C SER A 46 11.33 3.70 -47.59
N LEU A 47 12.14 3.09 -46.72
CA LEU A 47 12.55 1.67 -46.80
C LEU A 47 11.53 0.70 -46.17
N GLY A 48 10.35 1.18 -45.76
CA GLY A 48 9.30 0.35 -45.18
C GLY A 48 9.59 -0.22 -43.80
N ILE A 49 10.58 0.33 -43.09
CA ILE A 49 10.93 -0.13 -41.73
C ILE A 49 9.88 0.42 -40.73
N GLN A 50 9.24 -0.49 -40.01
CA GLN A 50 8.24 -0.11 -39.02
C GLN A 50 8.85 0.73 -37.89
N ILE A 51 8.29 1.92 -37.69
CA ILE A 51 8.72 2.85 -36.64
C ILE A 51 8.01 2.52 -35.33
N ARG A 52 8.78 2.46 -34.23
CA ARG A 52 8.23 2.28 -32.89
C ARG A 52 7.23 3.38 -32.54
N THR A 53 6.15 3.01 -31.85
CA THR A 53 5.22 3.97 -31.25
C THR A 53 5.95 4.82 -30.19
N ARG A 54 5.34 5.92 -29.76
CA ARG A 54 5.89 6.73 -28.65
C ARG A 54 6.06 5.88 -27.36
N SER A 55 5.11 5.00 -27.08
CA SER A 55 5.14 4.10 -25.95
C SER A 55 6.32 3.12 -26.03
N ASP A 56 6.50 2.46 -27.20
CA ASP A 56 7.58 1.50 -27.41
C ASP A 56 8.97 2.18 -27.40
N ALA A 57 9.05 3.38 -27.92
CA ALA A 57 10.30 4.17 -27.90
C ALA A 57 10.67 4.58 -26.47
N ALA A 58 9.69 4.99 -25.64
CA ALA A 58 9.91 5.30 -24.24
C ALA A 58 10.33 4.05 -23.44
N LYS A 59 9.65 2.92 -23.66
CA LYS A 59 9.99 1.63 -23.05
C LYS A 59 11.41 1.19 -23.41
N ALA A 60 11.77 1.25 -24.70
CA ALA A 60 13.12 0.93 -25.16
C ALA A 60 14.20 1.88 -24.60
N ALA A 61 13.87 3.16 -24.37
CA ALA A 61 14.77 4.11 -23.76
C ALA A 61 15.02 3.81 -22.27
N LEU A 62 14.00 3.38 -21.53
CA LEU A 62 14.12 2.95 -20.13
C LEU A 62 14.91 1.64 -20.02
N GLU A 63 14.61 0.65 -20.85
CA GLU A 63 15.27 -0.66 -20.87
C GLU A 63 16.76 -0.53 -21.19
N SER A 64 17.13 0.36 -22.12
CA SER A 64 18.52 0.61 -22.51
C SER A 64 19.28 1.58 -21.59
N GLY A 65 18.64 2.10 -20.53
CA GLY A 65 19.24 3.07 -19.61
C GLY A 65 19.43 4.48 -20.17
N ARG A 66 18.96 4.77 -21.40
CA ARG A 66 19.01 6.11 -22.01
C ARG A 66 18.09 7.12 -21.34
N ALA A 67 17.02 6.64 -20.75
CA ALA A 67 16.13 7.44 -19.92
C ALA A 67 16.02 6.83 -18.52
N LYS A 68 15.89 7.67 -17.51
CA LYS A 68 15.57 7.25 -16.15
C LYS A 68 14.10 7.48 -15.89
N HIS A 69 13.43 6.52 -15.26
CA HIS A 69 12.05 6.73 -14.83
C HIS A 69 12.04 7.81 -13.74
N PRO A 70 11.32 8.94 -13.91
CA PRO A 70 11.45 10.09 -13.02
C PRO A 70 11.08 9.79 -11.56
N THR A 71 10.22 8.79 -11.33
CA THR A 71 9.75 8.43 -10.00
C THR A 71 10.18 7.04 -9.53
N LYS A 72 11.03 6.33 -10.31
CA LYS A 72 11.51 4.99 -9.91
C LYS A 72 12.39 5.08 -8.67
N GLY A 73 11.99 4.41 -7.60
CA GLY A 73 12.73 4.39 -6.33
C GLY A 73 12.47 5.60 -5.43
N LEU A 74 11.67 6.58 -5.86
CA LEU A 74 11.29 7.71 -5.04
C LEU A 74 9.97 7.40 -4.30
N LYS A 75 9.94 7.69 -3.01
CA LYS A 75 8.68 7.69 -2.25
C LYS A 75 7.89 8.96 -2.61
N ARG A 76 6.59 8.80 -2.86
CA ARG A 76 5.71 9.96 -3.04
C ARG A 76 5.57 10.70 -1.71
N SER A 77 5.42 12.03 -1.74
CA SER A 77 5.10 12.82 -0.55
C SER A 77 3.76 12.38 0.04
N ASP A 78 3.58 12.60 1.34
CA ASP A 78 2.35 12.19 2.03
C ASP A 78 1.13 12.97 1.52
N GLU A 79 1.31 14.24 1.16
CA GLU A 79 0.29 15.04 0.47
C GLU A 79 -0.14 14.39 -0.85
N THR A 80 0.80 13.91 -1.66
CA THR A 80 0.50 13.21 -2.92
C THR A 80 -0.24 11.89 -2.66
N LYS A 81 0.18 11.13 -1.64
CA LYS A 81 -0.51 9.90 -1.24
C LYS A 81 -1.94 10.17 -0.79
N LEU A 82 -2.15 11.23 -0.02
CA LEU A 82 -3.46 11.66 0.43
C LEU A 82 -4.39 11.98 -0.75
N LYS A 83 -3.93 12.85 -1.67
CA LYS A 83 -4.69 13.21 -2.88
C LYS A 83 -5.08 11.98 -3.73
N ILE A 84 -4.16 11.02 -3.88
CA ILE A 84 -4.44 9.75 -4.58
C ILE A 84 -5.49 8.95 -3.83
N SER A 85 -5.37 8.81 -2.50
CA SER A 85 -6.32 8.08 -1.67
C SER A 85 -7.73 8.68 -1.73
N GLU A 86 -7.84 10.00 -1.64
CA GLU A 86 -9.11 10.71 -1.75
C GLU A 86 -9.76 10.55 -3.14
N SER A 87 -8.95 10.69 -4.19
CA SER A 87 -9.42 10.49 -5.56
C SER A 87 -9.91 9.06 -5.80
N GLN A 88 -9.16 8.06 -5.34
CA GLN A 88 -9.56 6.66 -5.45
C GLN A 88 -10.80 6.35 -4.61
N GLY A 89 -10.92 6.96 -3.42
CA GLY A 89 -12.12 6.84 -2.58
C GLY A 89 -13.36 7.35 -3.31
N LYS A 90 -13.28 8.54 -3.91
CA LYS A 90 -14.39 9.11 -4.71
C LYS A 90 -14.81 8.20 -5.87
N VAL A 91 -13.82 7.65 -6.59
CA VAL A 91 -14.09 6.71 -7.69
C VAL A 91 -14.77 5.44 -7.15
N TRP A 92 -14.29 4.91 -6.03
CA TRP A 92 -14.89 3.71 -5.42
C TRP A 92 -16.33 3.95 -4.95
N ASP A 93 -16.56 5.10 -4.33
CA ASP A 93 -17.89 5.49 -3.83
C ASP A 93 -18.89 5.71 -4.99
N SER A 94 -18.41 6.13 -6.16
CA SER A 94 -19.24 6.34 -7.37
C SER A 94 -19.57 5.06 -8.14
N LEU A 95 -18.88 3.93 -7.83
CA LEU A 95 -19.14 2.66 -8.53
C LEU A 95 -20.49 2.06 -8.15
N SER A 96 -21.24 1.63 -9.16
CA SER A 96 -22.44 0.83 -8.98
C SER A 96 -22.14 -0.54 -8.35
N LYS A 97 -23.16 -1.20 -7.83
CA LYS A 97 -23.04 -2.56 -7.29
C LYS A 97 -22.50 -3.55 -8.33
N ASP A 98 -22.96 -3.45 -9.56
CA ASP A 98 -22.55 -4.35 -10.64
C ASP A 98 -21.10 -4.13 -11.05
N GLU A 99 -20.63 -2.88 -11.11
CA GLU A 99 -19.21 -2.57 -11.37
C GLU A 99 -18.29 -3.08 -10.27
N ARG A 100 -18.71 -3.04 -9.00
CA ARG A 100 -17.96 -3.62 -7.89
C ARG A 100 -17.89 -5.15 -8.01
N ILE A 101 -18.98 -5.81 -8.38
CA ILE A 101 -19.03 -7.25 -8.63
C ILE A 101 -18.07 -7.60 -9.78
N LEU A 102 -18.17 -6.90 -10.92
CA LEU A 102 -17.29 -7.12 -12.07
C LEU A 102 -15.81 -7.00 -11.70
N ARG A 103 -15.43 -5.98 -10.93
CA ARG A 103 -14.04 -5.81 -10.44
C ARG A 103 -13.59 -6.98 -9.55
N SER A 104 -14.49 -7.46 -8.69
CA SER A 104 -14.22 -8.64 -7.85
C SER A 104 -13.98 -9.89 -8.69
N GLU A 105 -14.77 -10.11 -9.73
CA GLU A 105 -14.60 -11.23 -10.66
C GLU A 105 -13.30 -11.15 -11.47
N ILE A 106 -12.91 -9.96 -11.90
CA ILE A 106 -11.61 -9.74 -12.55
C ILE A 106 -10.47 -10.11 -11.58
N GLY A 107 -10.57 -9.72 -10.31
CA GLY A 107 -9.60 -10.10 -9.28
C GLY A 107 -9.52 -11.61 -9.09
N LYS A 108 -10.67 -12.29 -8.99
CA LYS A 108 -10.74 -13.76 -8.88
C LYS A 108 -10.14 -14.46 -10.09
N ARG A 109 -10.44 -13.99 -11.29
CA ARG A 109 -9.85 -14.53 -12.53
C ARG A 109 -8.34 -14.35 -12.57
N SER A 110 -7.85 -13.16 -12.21
CA SER A 110 -6.41 -12.90 -12.12
C SER A 110 -5.71 -13.77 -11.07
N TRP A 111 -6.36 -14.06 -9.93
CA TRP A 111 -5.83 -15.00 -8.95
C TRP A 111 -5.80 -16.44 -9.48
N ASN A 112 -6.90 -16.88 -10.09
CA ASN A 112 -7.02 -18.25 -10.59
C ASN A 112 -6.06 -18.55 -11.75
N SER A 113 -5.68 -17.53 -12.54
CA SER A 113 -4.72 -17.69 -13.65
C SER A 113 -3.26 -17.82 -13.21
N LYS A 114 -2.96 -17.57 -11.92
CA LYS A 114 -1.60 -17.73 -11.39
C LYS A 114 -1.25 -19.18 -11.16
N SER A 115 0.01 -19.51 -11.38
CA SER A 115 0.57 -20.83 -11.04
C SER A 115 0.56 -21.06 -9.53
N ASP A 116 0.61 -22.34 -9.13
CA ASP A 116 0.64 -22.70 -7.70
C ASP A 116 1.92 -22.18 -7.00
N SER A 117 3.00 -22.05 -7.75
CA SER A 117 4.25 -21.44 -7.27
C SER A 117 4.05 -19.96 -6.94
N GLU A 118 3.46 -19.18 -7.87
CA GLU A 118 3.16 -17.75 -7.65
C GLU A 118 2.16 -17.54 -6.50
N LYS A 119 1.14 -18.38 -6.40
CA LYS A 119 0.17 -18.33 -5.30
C LYS A 119 0.86 -18.58 -3.95
N ARG A 120 1.73 -19.60 -3.86
CA ARG A 120 2.51 -19.87 -2.64
C ARG A 120 3.41 -18.72 -2.25
N GLU A 121 4.10 -18.10 -3.21
CA GLU A 121 4.95 -16.93 -2.95
C GLU A 121 4.15 -15.74 -2.41
N ILE A 122 2.97 -15.45 -2.99
CA ILE A 122 2.10 -14.37 -2.53
C ILE A 122 1.57 -14.66 -1.12
N ILE A 123 1.16 -15.90 -0.83
CA ILE A 123 0.69 -16.32 0.49
C ILE A 123 1.83 -16.21 1.52
N GLN A 124 3.04 -16.66 1.16
CA GLN A 124 4.20 -16.56 2.04
C GLN A 124 4.53 -15.10 2.38
N LYS A 125 4.58 -14.22 1.39
CA LYS A 125 4.77 -12.77 1.61
C LYS A 125 3.70 -12.17 2.52
N GLY A 126 2.45 -12.60 2.36
CA GLY A 126 1.34 -12.21 3.23
C GLY A 126 1.55 -12.67 4.68
N SER A 127 1.93 -13.93 4.87
CA SER A 127 2.22 -14.49 6.20
C SER A 127 3.40 -13.79 6.88
N ASP A 128 4.46 -13.49 6.13
CA ASP A 128 5.61 -12.77 6.67
C ASP A 128 5.26 -11.33 7.04
N ALA A 129 4.39 -10.68 6.27
CA ALA A 129 3.90 -9.36 6.60
C ALA A 129 3.06 -9.35 7.89
N ILE A 130 2.21 -10.38 8.10
CA ILE A 130 1.43 -10.55 9.34
C ILE A 130 2.36 -10.77 10.53
N ARG A 131 3.37 -11.65 10.43
CA ARG A 131 4.36 -11.86 11.49
C ARG A 131 5.14 -10.60 11.84
N ASN A 132 5.54 -9.82 10.82
CA ASN A 132 6.21 -8.55 11.03
C ASN A 132 5.28 -7.50 11.65
N ALA A 133 4.02 -7.45 11.24
CA ALA A 133 3.02 -6.58 11.85
C ALA A 133 2.80 -6.92 13.34
N SER A 134 2.74 -8.21 13.67
CA SER A 134 2.63 -8.69 15.07
C SER A 134 3.82 -8.27 15.96
N ARG A 135 5.02 -8.13 15.39
CA ARG A 135 6.21 -7.70 16.15
C ARG A 135 6.39 -6.19 16.28
N ILE A 136 5.98 -5.46 15.26
CA ILE A 136 6.26 -4.02 15.11
C ILE A 136 4.97 -3.19 15.30
N GLY A 137 3.84 -3.86 15.45
CA GLY A 137 2.52 -3.28 15.39
C GLY A 137 2.00 -3.05 13.96
N SER A 138 0.70 -3.01 13.82
CA SER A 138 0.01 -2.75 12.56
C SER A 138 0.31 -1.32 12.04
N LYS A 139 -0.05 -1.06 10.80
CA LYS A 139 0.10 0.30 10.22
C LYS A 139 -0.78 1.32 10.95
N LEU A 140 -1.96 0.92 11.40
CA LEU A 140 -2.88 1.80 12.11
C LEU A 140 -2.38 2.09 13.53
N GLU A 141 -1.92 1.08 14.27
CA GLU A 141 -1.33 1.27 15.61
C GLU A 141 -0.17 2.26 15.56
N ARG A 142 0.78 2.08 14.63
CA ARG A 142 1.92 2.99 14.48
C ARG A 142 1.51 4.39 14.04
N TYR A 143 0.47 4.51 13.22
CA TYR A 143 -0.09 5.78 12.83
C TYR A 143 -0.71 6.50 14.04
N LEU A 144 -1.55 5.79 14.82
CA LEU A 144 -2.14 6.34 16.05
C LEU A 144 -1.06 6.72 17.07
N LEU A 145 -0.04 5.88 17.26
CA LEU A 145 1.08 6.19 18.15
C LEU A 145 1.76 7.51 17.75
N SER A 146 2.12 7.67 16.47
CA SER A 146 2.80 8.87 15.98
C SER A 146 1.94 10.12 16.18
N GLU A 147 0.71 10.08 15.68
CA GLU A 147 -0.18 11.26 15.71
C GLU A 147 -0.58 11.66 17.15
N LEU A 148 -0.88 10.70 18.01
CA LEU A 148 -1.22 11.00 19.41
C LEU A 148 0.00 11.55 20.18
N THR A 149 1.20 11.03 19.91
CA THR A 149 2.44 11.56 20.51
C THR A 149 2.71 12.97 20.02
N ASP A 150 2.54 13.25 18.73
CA ASP A 150 2.71 14.59 18.13
C ASP A 150 1.69 15.59 18.69
N LEU A 151 0.50 15.13 19.10
CA LEU A 151 -0.52 15.93 19.79
C LEU A 151 -0.23 16.12 21.30
N GLY A 152 0.85 15.53 21.82
CA GLY A 152 1.29 15.70 23.20
C GLY A 152 0.72 14.69 24.20
N TYR A 153 0.05 13.62 23.76
CA TYR A 153 -0.36 12.53 24.65
C TYR A 153 0.84 11.65 25.04
N ASN A 154 0.89 11.22 26.30
CA ASN A 154 1.87 10.24 26.77
C ASN A 154 1.39 8.82 26.41
N VAL A 155 1.86 8.29 25.29
CA VAL A 155 1.44 7.00 24.76
C VAL A 155 2.54 5.95 24.95
N GLN A 156 2.21 4.83 25.56
CA GLN A 156 3.06 3.64 25.68
C GLN A 156 2.61 2.61 24.66
N PHE A 157 3.55 2.13 23.84
CA PHE A 157 3.29 1.20 22.76
C PHE A 157 3.62 -0.24 23.18
N HIS A 158 2.76 -1.19 22.81
CA HIS A 158 2.91 -2.63 23.12
C HIS A 158 3.24 -2.88 24.60
N ARG A 159 2.44 -2.29 25.49
CA ARG A 159 2.70 -2.36 26.92
C ARG A 159 2.30 -3.71 27.49
N GLU A 160 3.30 -4.50 27.84
CA GLU A 160 3.16 -5.73 28.63
C GLU A 160 3.06 -5.42 30.13
N HIS A 161 2.49 -6.38 30.88
CA HIS A 161 2.46 -6.36 32.37
C HIS A 161 1.65 -5.23 33.04
N LEU A 162 0.86 -4.47 32.29
CA LEU A 162 -0.13 -3.57 32.90
C LEU A 162 -1.24 -4.37 33.62
N LEU A 163 -1.51 -5.57 33.16
CA LEU A 163 -2.51 -6.46 33.71
C LEU A 163 -1.80 -7.47 34.64
N LYS A 164 -2.07 -7.37 35.95
CA LYS A 164 -1.47 -8.25 36.96
C LYS A 164 -1.64 -9.73 36.60
N ASN A 165 -0.55 -10.49 36.68
CA ASN A 165 -0.47 -11.94 36.49
C ASN A 165 -0.75 -12.47 35.07
N GLN A 166 -0.80 -11.64 34.02
CA GLN A 166 -1.00 -12.12 32.67
C GLN A 166 -0.02 -11.47 31.69
N ARG A 167 0.47 -12.26 30.72
CA ARG A 167 1.29 -11.77 29.60
C ARG A 167 0.37 -11.22 28.50
N LEU A 168 -0.53 -10.31 28.88
CA LEU A 168 -1.41 -9.63 27.93
C LEU A 168 -0.78 -8.30 27.55
N GLU A 169 -0.62 -8.09 26.27
CA GLU A 169 -0.09 -6.86 25.67
C GLU A 169 -1.27 -5.93 25.32
N ILE A 170 -1.11 -4.65 25.60
CA ILE A 170 -2.04 -3.59 25.16
C ILE A 170 -1.36 -2.88 24.00
N ASP A 171 -2.06 -2.72 22.87
CA ASP A 171 -1.48 -2.13 21.65
C ASP A 171 -1.00 -0.70 21.90
N LEU A 172 -1.85 0.17 22.45
CA LEU A 172 -1.47 1.51 22.89
C LEU A 172 -2.11 1.81 24.26
N TYR A 173 -1.33 2.37 25.16
CA TYR A 173 -1.81 2.84 26.45
C TYR A 173 -1.56 4.34 26.61
N VAL A 174 -2.62 5.12 26.71
CA VAL A 174 -2.58 6.58 26.94
C VAL A 174 -2.58 6.83 28.44
N VAL A 175 -1.44 7.20 28.98
CA VAL A 175 -1.21 7.34 30.43
C VAL A 175 -2.08 8.43 31.03
N ASP A 176 -2.18 9.58 30.34
CA ASP A 176 -2.85 10.79 30.83
C ASP A 176 -4.35 10.58 31.10
N THR A 177 -4.97 9.66 30.37
CA THR A 177 -6.41 9.32 30.48
C THR A 177 -6.65 7.92 31.00
N MET A 178 -5.63 7.17 31.39
CA MET A 178 -5.71 5.76 31.77
C MET A 178 -6.49 4.92 30.76
N THR A 179 -6.25 5.15 29.47
CA THR A 179 -7.00 4.54 28.37
C THR A 179 -6.14 3.52 27.62
N ALA A 180 -6.62 2.30 27.53
CA ALA A 180 -6.12 1.26 26.64
C ALA A 180 -6.81 1.39 25.27
N ILE A 181 -6.04 1.38 24.20
CA ILE A 181 -6.55 1.35 22.81
C ILE A 181 -6.11 0.03 22.19
N GLU A 182 -7.06 -0.75 21.72
CA GLU A 182 -6.87 -2.03 21.01
C GLU A 182 -7.29 -1.87 19.56
N VAL A 183 -6.48 -2.39 18.65
CA VAL A 183 -6.75 -2.30 17.20
C VAL A 183 -7.02 -3.70 16.66
N ASP A 184 -8.30 -4.06 16.62
CA ASP A 184 -8.73 -5.38 16.19
C ASP A 184 -8.83 -5.49 14.67
N GLY A 185 -8.01 -6.35 14.09
CA GLY A 185 -8.12 -6.71 12.68
C GLY A 185 -9.30 -7.64 12.38
N PRO A 186 -9.57 -7.94 11.10
CA PRO A 186 -10.72 -8.76 10.66
C PRO A 186 -10.84 -10.12 11.34
N SER A 187 -9.74 -10.73 11.78
CA SER A 187 -9.75 -12.04 12.45
C SER A 187 -10.44 -12.05 13.83
N HIS A 188 -10.70 -10.88 14.42
CA HIS A 188 -11.44 -10.75 15.69
C HIS A 188 -12.96 -10.76 15.51
N PHE A 189 -13.46 -10.50 14.30
CA PHE A 189 -14.91 -10.42 14.02
C PHE A 189 -15.37 -11.16 12.75
N GLU A 190 -14.43 -11.60 11.89
CA GLU A 190 -14.71 -12.44 10.72
C GLU A 190 -14.02 -13.81 10.86
N PRO A 191 -14.57 -14.92 10.37
CA PRO A 191 -13.96 -16.24 10.44
C PRO A 191 -12.84 -16.40 9.39
N VAL A 192 -11.86 -15.50 9.40
CA VAL A 192 -10.72 -15.49 8.45
C VAL A 192 -9.94 -16.79 8.49
N TRP A 193 -9.85 -17.40 9.66
CA TRP A 193 -9.12 -18.65 9.93
C TRP A 193 -10.03 -19.79 10.40
N GLY A 194 -11.33 -19.71 10.10
CA GLY A 194 -12.37 -20.65 10.53
C GLY A 194 -13.11 -20.22 11.81
N GLU A 195 -14.31 -20.79 11.99
CA GLU A 195 -15.22 -20.43 13.09
C GLU A 195 -14.63 -20.71 14.48
N GLU A 196 -13.92 -21.83 14.65
CA GLU A 196 -13.30 -22.18 15.95
C GLU A 196 -12.26 -21.13 16.38
N ASN A 197 -11.47 -20.61 15.43
CA ASN A 197 -10.49 -19.57 15.73
C ASN A 197 -11.19 -18.25 16.07
N LEU A 198 -12.26 -17.91 15.38
CA LEU A 198 -13.07 -16.72 15.69
C LEU A 198 -13.64 -16.80 17.11
N GLU A 199 -14.23 -17.92 17.50
CA GLU A 199 -14.77 -18.08 18.84
C GLU A 199 -13.68 -18.07 19.94
N ARG A 200 -12.52 -18.59 19.65
CA ARG A 200 -11.35 -18.49 20.55
C ARG A 200 -10.91 -17.04 20.72
N ASN A 201 -10.80 -16.28 19.62
CA ASN A 201 -10.44 -14.86 19.66
C ASN A 201 -11.47 -14.07 20.45
N LYS A 202 -12.77 -14.22 20.18
CA LYS A 202 -13.84 -13.56 20.93
C LYS A 202 -13.81 -13.85 22.43
N ARG A 203 -13.48 -15.09 22.81
CA ARG A 203 -13.35 -15.46 24.24
C ARG A 203 -12.16 -14.77 24.88
N SER A 204 -11.00 -14.77 24.22
CA SER A 204 -9.79 -14.07 24.67
C SER A 204 -10.05 -12.58 24.81
N ASP A 205 -10.70 -11.97 23.83
CA ASP A 205 -11.03 -10.54 23.81
C ASP A 205 -11.95 -10.14 24.98
N ARG A 206 -12.98 -10.96 25.29
CA ARG A 206 -13.84 -10.73 26.46
C ARG A 206 -13.06 -10.78 27.78
N GLN A 207 -12.15 -11.75 27.92
CA GLN A 207 -11.31 -11.85 29.10
C GLN A 207 -10.38 -10.63 29.25
N LYS A 208 -9.73 -10.21 28.15
CA LYS A 208 -8.84 -9.04 28.11
C LYS A 208 -9.63 -7.77 28.46
N THR A 209 -10.82 -7.59 27.88
CA THR A 209 -11.72 -6.48 28.18
C THR A 209 -12.07 -6.40 29.65
N GLY A 210 -12.51 -7.51 30.28
CA GLY A 210 -12.84 -7.57 31.69
C GLY A 210 -11.65 -7.19 32.59
N LEU A 211 -10.45 -7.66 32.23
CA LEU A 211 -9.23 -7.36 32.99
C LEU A 211 -8.85 -5.88 32.90
N ILE A 212 -8.91 -5.26 31.70
CA ILE A 212 -8.62 -3.83 31.50
C ILE A 212 -9.56 -2.98 32.35
N ILE A 213 -10.88 -3.22 32.27
CA ILE A 213 -11.89 -2.46 33.00
C ILE A 213 -11.74 -2.65 34.52
N SER A 214 -11.49 -3.88 34.99
CA SER A 214 -11.29 -4.17 36.43
C SER A 214 -10.06 -3.50 37.06
N GLN A 215 -9.07 -3.12 36.22
CA GLN A 215 -7.92 -2.32 36.66
C GLN A 215 -8.21 -0.81 36.70
N GLY A 216 -9.43 -0.39 36.45
CA GLY A 216 -9.84 1.00 36.48
C GLY A 216 -9.56 1.76 35.18
N MET A 217 -9.12 1.08 34.12
CA MET A 217 -8.82 1.68 32.82
C MET A 217 -10.07 1.78 31.93
N VAL A 218 -10.03 2.71 30.98
CA VAL A 218 -10.97 2.77 29.85
C VAL A 218 -10.42 1.95 28.70
N LEU A 219 -11.25 1.23 27.97
CA LEU A 219 -10.90 0.51 26.77
C LEU A 219 -11.59 1.14 25.56
N ILE A 220 -10.77 1.65 24.64
CA ILE A 220 -11.21 2.02 23.27
C ILE A 220 -10.84 0.87 22.34
N ARG A 221 -11.84 0.24 21.75
CA ARG A 221 -11.66 -0.85 20.80
C ARG A 221 -11.93 -0.38 19.39
N VAL A 222 -10.87 -0.35 18.57
CA VAL A 222 -10.91 0.09 17.18
C VAL A 222 -11.09 -1.12 16.28
N LYS A 223 -12.26 -1.27 15.68
CA LYS A 223 -12.50 -2.32 14.68
C LYS A 223 -11.91 -1.91 13.33
N GLN A 224 -10.72 -2.41 13.03
CA GLN A 224 -10.10 -2.19 11.74
C GLN A 224 -10.62 -3.19 10.72
N ASP A 225 -11.34 -2.70 9.70
CA ASP A 225 -11.66 -3.49 8.51
C ASP A 225 -10.44 -3.63 7.57
N LYS A 226 -10.66 -4.13 6.35
CA LYS A 226 -9.59 -4.33 5.35
C LYS A 226 -9.01 -3.04 4.77
N ARG A 227 -9.52 -1.86 5.18
CA ARG A 227 -9.06 -0.56 4.69
C ARG A 227 -7.77 -0.14 5.37
N THR A 228 -6.82 0.32 4.56
CA THR A 228 -5.50 0.80 5.01
C THR A 228 -5.15 2.17 4.42
N SER A 229 -6.15 2.94 3.98
CA SER A 229 -5.93 4.25 3.39
C SER A 229 -5.66 5.31 4.46
N GLN A 230 -4.88 6.32 4.13
CA GLN A 230 -4.61 7.46 5.01
C GLN A 230 -5.91 8.20 5.42
N ARG A 231 -6.88 8.31 4.51
CA ARG A 231 -8.20 8.89 4.81
C ARG A 231 -8.94 8.10 5.89
N TYR A 232 -8.87 6.77 5.83
CA TYR A 232 -9.48 5.91 6.84
C TYR A 232 -8.78 6.07 8.20
N PHE A 233 -7.47 6.04 8.24
CA PHE A 233 -6.68 6.21 9.45
C PHE A 233 -6.96 7.56 10.13
N ARG A 234 -7.07 8.65 9.35
CA ARG A 234 -7.42 9.97 9.87
C ARG A 234 -8.80 9.98 10.53
N LYS A 235 -9.80 9.35 9.90
CA LYS A 235 -11.14 9.25 10.51
C LYS A 235 -11.14 8.49 11.83
N ILE A 236 -10.35 7.43 11.94
CA ILE A 236 -10.18 6.69 13.20
C ILE A 236 -9.51 7.60 14.24
N LEU A 237 -8.43 8.27 13.87
CA LEU A 237 -7.72 9.20 14.76
C LEU A 237 -8.65 10.29 15.30
N GLU A 238 -9.43 10.94 14.44
CA GLU A 238 -10.41 11.97 14.83
C GLU A 238 -11.41 11.44 15.88
N ARG A 239 -11.88 10.21 15.72
CA ARG A 239 -12.77 9.57 16.70
C ARG A 239 -12.04 9.25 18.00
N VAL A 240 -10.83 8.69 17.92
CA VAL A 240 -10.00 8.39 19.10
C VAL A 240 -9.72 9.66 19.90
N ILE A 241 -9.32 10.76 19.25
CA ILE A 241 -9.06 12.04 19.91
C ILE A 241 -10.33 12.53 20.61
N LYS A 242 -11.47 12.50 19.95
CA LYS A 242 -12.75 12.93 20.54
C LYS A 242 -13.04 12.16 21.82
N GLU A 243 -12.92 10.84 21.82
CA GLU A 243 -13.15 10.01 23.01
C GLU A 243 -12.10 10.32 24.12
N LEU A 244 -10.83 10.49 23.76
CA LEU A 244 -9.79 10.84 24.74
C LEU A 244 -10.04 12.21 25.41
N GLU A 245 -10.49 13.21 24.66
CA GLU A 245 -10.82 14.52 25.20
C GLU A 245 -12.09 14.43 26.10
N GLU A 246 -13.10 13.63 25.73
CA GLU A 246 -14.27 13.40 26.57
C GLU A 246 -13.89 12.70 27.88
N ILE A 247 -13.03 11.68 27.83
CA ILE A 247 -12.52 10.96 29.02
C ILE A 247 -11.72 11.90 29.92
N LYS A 248 -10.89 12.78 29.33
CA LYS A 248 -10.09 13.76 30.06
C LYS A 248 -10.94 14.78 30.82
N LEU A 249 -12.04 15.22 30.20
CA LEU A 249 -12.99 16.14 30.83
C LEU A 249 -13.85 15.44 31.89
N ASN A 250 -14.27 14.23 31.63
CA ASN A 250 -15.18 13.50 32.51
C ASN A 250 -14.88 12.00 32.46
N PHE A 251 -14.11 11.51 33.44
CA PHE A 251 -13.71 10.12 33.50
C PHE A 251 -14.95 9.20 33.68
N PRO A 252 -15.17 8.20 32.79
CA PRO A 252 -16.40 7.43 32.74
C PRO A 252 -16.56 6.47 33.92
N LYS A 253 -17.81 6.22 34.31
CA LYS A 253 -18.15 5.18 35.27
C LYS A 253 -17.79 3.80 34.69
N GLU A 254 -17.68 2.78 35.55
CA GLU A 254 -17.20 1.45 35.19
C GLU A 254 -17.98 0.80 34.04
N ASP A 255 -19.30 0.94 34.04
CA ASP A 255 -20.22 0.45 33.01
C ASP A 255 -20.09 1.17 31.65
N GLN A 256 -19.43 2.33 31.62
CA GLN A 256 -19.19 3.17 30.43
C GLN A 256 -17.74 3.13 29.94
N ARG A 257 -16.87 2.32 30.54
CA ARG A 257 -15.43 2.25 30.21
C ARG A 257 -15.11 1.39 28.99
N TYR A 258 -16.10 0.85 28.32
CA TYR A 258 -15.93 0.17 27.03
C TYR A 258 -16.49 1.03 25.90
N ILE A 259 -15.61 1.44 24.99
CA ILE A 259 -15.93 2.29 23.84
C ILE A 259 -15.52 1.54 22.58
N GLU A 260 -16.39 1.47 21.59
CA GLU A 260 -16.12 0.82 20.31
C GLU A 260 -16.14 1.84 19.16
N ILE A 261 -15.09 1.83 18.33
CA ILE A 261 -14.91 2.77 17.21
C ILE A 261 -14.89 2.02 15.88
#